data_c6663a997aa7432e423d0a7250a53764
#
_entry.id   c6663a997aa7432e423d0a7250a53764
#
_cell.length_a   1.000
_cell.length_b   1.000
_cell.length_c   1.000
_cell.angle_alpha   90.00
_cell.angle_beta   90.00
_cell.angle_gamma   90.00
#
_symmetry.space_group_name_H-M   'P 1'
#
loop_
_entity.id
_entity.type
_entity.pdbx_description
1 polymer ?
#
loop_
_entity_poly.entity_id
_entity_poly.type
_entity_poly.pdbx_seq_one_letter_code
_entity_poly.pdbx_strand_id
1 'polypeptide(L)'
;MQFMFTGGLVPEELIEQEEEEFRDEVETLEAEFRAALDGRASDLQWRAKMELGPLSDYIANEARSADLVVTDFDRGGAFSHPSTHIDVGDLLMRVGRPVLVAPPSAKHFNLERAVVGWKETPEARRAVFDALPFLKAAASVAVVAIVGQAELEAARFRLEDVAAWLGRHGVAAEPLVTASRGDDASRLTAVAREQGADLIVAGAFGHSRLREWVFGGVTRDLLLRSDRFTLLSH
;
A
#
# COMPACT_ATOMS: atom_id res chain seq x y z
N MET A 1 30.66 13.05 5.17
CA MET A 1 30.76 14.32 4.44
C MET A 1 29.82 15.28 5.14
N GLN A 2 30.39 16.25 5.82
CA GLN A 2 29.70 17.11 6.77
C GLN A 2 29.05 18.25 5.99
N PHE A 3 27.72 18.27 5.91
CA PHE A 3 27.01 19.40 5.33
C PHE A 3 27.06 20.57 6.32
N MET A 4 27.90 21.55 6.02
CA MET A 4 27.84 22.85 6.69
C MET A 4 26.53 23.53 6.23
N PHE A 5 25.59 23.70 7.14
CA PHE A 5 24.52 24.69 7.01
C PHE A 5 25.19 26.07 7.12
N THR A 6 25.35 26.74 5.99
CA THR A 6 25.61 28.18 5.98
C THR A 6 24.31 28.84 6.40
N GLY A 7 24.23 29.30 7.65
CA GLY A 7 23.12 30.05 8.19
C GLY A 7 22.96 31.41 7.49
N GLY A 8 22.33 31.44 6.35
CA GLY A 8 21.69 32.63 5.80
C GLY A 8 20.28 32.69 6.39
N LEU A 9 19.92 33.80 7.00
CA LEU A 9 18.54 34.13 7.33
C LEU A 9 17.74 34.06 6.03
N VAL A 10 16.77 33.16 5.95
CA VAL A 10 15.81 33.14 4.83
C VAL A 10 15.03 34.47 4.92
N PRO A 11 14.96 35.26 3.84
CA PRO A 11 14.20 36.50 3.86
C PRO A 11 12.75 36.24 4.26
N GLU A 12 12.20 37.06 5.14
CA GLU A 12 10.83 36.92 5.63
C GLU A 12 9.81 36.95 4.47
N GLU A 13 10.08 37.74 3.44
CA GLU A 13 9.31 37.82 2.20
C GLU A 13 9.23 36.48 1.45
N LEU A 14 10.29 35.66 1.51
CA LEU A 14 10.31 34.35 0.86
C LEU A 14 9.44 33.33 1.63
N ILE A 15 9.47 33.43 2.97
CA ILE A 15 8.63 32.58 3.83
C ILE A 15 7.16 32.91 3.62
N GLU A 16 6.83 34.20 3.59
CA GLU A 16 5.45 34.66 3.34
C GLU A 16 4.95 34.22 1.96
N GLN A 17 5.80 34.29 0.93
CA GLN A 17 5.43 33.81 -0.41
C GLN A 17 5.20 32.29 -0.45
N GLU A 18 6.07 31.50 0.19
CA GLU A 18 5.90 30.04 0.28
C GLU A 18 4.62 29.65 1.05
N GLU A 19 4.28 30.40 2.11
CA GLU A 19 3.04 30.19 2.86
C GLU A 19 1.78 30.54 2.04
N GLU A 20 1.84 31.59 1.21
CA GLU A 20 0.73 31.99 0.33
C GLU A 20 0.53 30.96 -0.78
N GLU A 21 1.60 30.55 -1.46
CA GLU A 21 1.57 29.50 -2.49
C GLU A 21 1.02 28.18 -1.93
N PHE A 22 1.44 27.78 -0.74
CA PHE A 22 0.91 26.59 -0.06
C PHE A 22 -0.59 26.72 0.25
N ARG A 23 -1.03 27.88 0.70
CA ARG A 23 -2.45 28.10 1.00
C ARG A 23 -3.32 27.99 -0.26
N ASP A 24 -2.90 28.59 -1.36
CA ASP A 24 -3.61 28.54 -2.65
C ASP A 24 -3.69 27.11 -3.19
N GLU A 25 -2.59 26.35 -3.06
CA GLU A 25 -2.55 24.93 -3.44
C GLU A 25 -3.53 24.10 -2.59
N VAL A 26 -3.52 24.29 -1.26
CA VAL A 26 -4.42 23.59 -0.33
C VAL A 26 -5.89 23.89 -0.65
N GLU A 27 -6.25 25.13 -0.93
CA GLU A 27 -7.62 25.51 -1.31
C GLU A 27 -8.05 24.84 -2.62
N THR A 28 -7.16 24.80 -3.60
CA THR A 28 -7.41 24.14 -4.89
C THR A 28 -7.64 22.63 -4.70
N LEU A 29 -6.75 21.97 -3.96
CA LEU A 29 -6.86 20.52 -3.68
C LEU A 29 -8.09 20.20 -2.84
N GLU A 30 -8.48 21.05 -1.88
CA GLU A 30 -9.73 20.87 -1.13
C GLU A 30 -10.95 20.93 -2.04
N ALA A 31 -10.99 21.91 -2.94
CA ALA A 31 -12.10 22.04 -3.89
C ALA A 31 -12.20 20.82 -4.83
N GLU A 32 -11.09 20.32 -5.34
CA GLU A 32 -11.02 19.12 -6.16
C GLU A 32 -11.46 17.87 -5.38
N PHE A 33 -11.00 17.71 -4.14
CA PHE A 33 -11.38 16.61 -3.26
C PHE A 33 -12.89 16.60 -3.00
N ARG A 34 -13.47 17.75 -2.65
CA ARG A 34 -14.90 17.87 -2.41
C ARG A 34 -15.72 17.60 -3.68
N ALA A 35 -15.29 18.12 -4.82
CA ALA A 35 -15.96 17.91 -6.09
C ALA A 35 -15.90 16.44 -6.54
N ALA A 36 -14.77 15.76 -6.34
CA ALA A 36 -14.60 14.36 -6.71
C ALA A 36 -15.46 13.40 -5.87
N LEU A 37 -15.77 13.77 -4.63
CA LEU A 37 -16.51 12.94 -3.67
C LEU A 37 -17.95 13.41 -3.44
N ASP A 38 -18.40 14.46 -4.13
CA ASP A 38 -19.76 14.96 -4.03
C ASP A 38 -20.80 13.87 -4.34
N GLY A 39 -21.75 13.68 -3.43
CA GLY A 39 -22.77 12.63 -3.50
C GLY A 39 -22.26 11.19 -3.34
N ARG A 40 -20.96 10.98 -3.13
CA ARG A 40 -20.34 9.65 -2.96
C ARG A 40 -20.02 9.31 -1.51
N ALA A 41 -19.84 10.30 -0.66
CA ALA A 41 -19.55 10.12 0.75
C ALA A 41 -20.52 10.95 1.60
N SER A 42 -20.95 10.39 2.74
CA SER A 42 -21.89 11.03 3.68
C SER A 42 -21.22 12.04 4.59
N ASP A 43 -19.92 11.89 4.83
CA ASP A 43 -19.11 12.78 5.65
C ASP A 43 -17.73 12.94 5.03
N LEU A 44 -17.33 14.17 4.77
CA LEU A 44 -16.05 14.52 4.17
C LEU A 44 -15.29 15.44 5.15
N GLN A 45 -14.15 14.95 5.62
CA GLN A 45 -13.24 15.73 6.43
C GLN A 45 -11.98 16.03 5.63
N TRP A 46 -11.69 17.33 5.50
CA TRP A 46 -10.44 17.80 4.93
C TRP A 46 -9.51 18.25 6.05
N ARG A 47 -8.26 17.86 5.97
CA ARG A 47 -7.22 18.25 6.91
C ARG A 47 -5.96 18.58 6.14
N ALA A 48 -5.44 19.77 6.32
CA ALA A 48 -4.18 20.22 5.78
C ALA A 48 -3.33 20.81 6.90
N LYS A 49 -2.05 20.50 6.89
CA LYS A 49 -1.09 21.03 7.87
C LYS A 49 0.29 21.08 7.24
N MET A 50 0.97 22.21 7.40
CA MET A 50 2.40 22.28 7.16
C MET A 50 3.11 21.64 8.35
N GLU A 51 3.90 20.58 8.09
CA GLU A 51 4.57 19.80 9.12
C GLU A 51 6.07 19.73 8.81
N LEU A 52 6.91 19.93 9.81
CA LEU A 52 8.35 19.82 9.68
C LEU A 52 8.90 18.42 9.97
N GLY A 53 8.01 17.50 10.36
CA GLY A 53 8.34 16.11 10.68
C GLY A 53 8.11 15.15 9.51
N PRO A 54 8.36 13.83 9.73
CA PRO A 54 8.04 12.81 8.74
C PRO A 54 6.54 12.75 8.45
N LEU A 55 6.16 12.77 7.18
CA LEU A 55 4.75 12.69 6.77
C LEU A 55 4.06 11.41 7.25
N SER A 56 4.80 10.31 7.34
CA SER A 56 4.30 9.04 7.87
C SER A 56 3.81 9.14 9.32
N ASP A 57 4.47 9.94 10.16
CA ASP A 57 4.04 10.17 11.55
C ASP A 57 2.73 11.00 11.58
N TYR A 58 2.65 12.04 10.77
CA TYR A 58 1.42 12.84 10.65
C TYR A 58 0.25 11.97 10.20
N ILE A 59 0.41 11.21 9.11
CA ILE A 59 -0.64 10.35 8.57
C ILE A 59 -1.04 9.27 9.57
N ALA A 60 -0.08 8.63 10.24
CA ALA A 60 -0.37 7.61 11.26
C ALA A 60 -1.21 8.18 12.41
N ASN A 61 -0.93 9.42 12.82
CA ASN A 61 -1.73 10.11 13.84
C ASN A 61 -3.14 10.45 13.35
N GLU A 62 -3.30 10.89 12.10
CA GLU A 62 -4.61 11.19 11.52
C GLU A 62 -5.43 9.92 11.26
N ALA A 63 -4.77 8.81 10.94
CA ALA A 63 -5.40 7.51 10.66
C ALA A 63 -5.85 6.73 11.91
N ARG A 64 -5.76 7.31 13.13
CA ARG A 64 -6.11 6.60 14.38
C ARG A 64 -7.52 6.00 14.41
N SER A 65 -8.46 6.62 13.71
CA SER A 65 -9.86 6.19 13.58
C SER A 65 -10.23 5.75 12.15
N ALA A 66 -9.26 5.60 11.27
CA ALA A 66 -9.49 5.10 9.92
C ALA A 66 -9.50 3.56 9.89
N ASP A 67 -10.27 2.98 8.98
CA ASP A 67 -10.24 1.54 8.69
C ASP A 67 -9.23 1.21 7.61
N LEU A 68 -8.91 2.19 6.73
CA LEU A 68 -8.03 2.05 5.59
C LEU A 68 -7.33 3.37 5.30
N VAL A 69 -6.06 3.31 4.95
CA VAL A 69 -5.34 4.42 4.33
C VAL A 69 -5.22 4.18 2.85
N VAL A 70 -5.54 5.18 2.03
CA VAL A 70 -5.36 5.12 0.57
C VAL A 70 -4.32 6.16 0.18
N THR A 71 -3.31 5.73 -0.55
CA THR A 71 -2.26 6.59 -1.08
C THR A 71 -1.88 6.13 -2.48
N ASP A 72 -1.21 6.97 -3.24
CA ASP A 72 -0.51 6.55 -4.44
C ASP A 72 0.94 6.17 -4.12
N PHE A 73 1.62 5.61 -5.11
CA PHE A 73 3.05 5.41 -5.06
C PHE A 73 3.70 6.48 -5.95
N ASP A 74 4.20 7.54 -5.31
CA ASP A 74 5.01 8.51 -6.03
C ASP A 74 6.41 7.92 -6.31
N ARG A 75 6.74 7.79 -7.59
CA ARG A 75 8.05 7.30 -8.05
C ARG A 75 9.18 8.30 -7.87
N GLY A 76 8.93 9.44 -7.21
CA GLY A 76 9.94 10.47 -6.98
C GLY A 76 10.47 11.03 -8.31
N GLY A 77 9.84 12.02 -8.87
CA GLY A 77 10.41 12.77 -10.01
C GLY A 77 11.67 13.51 -9.58
N ALA A 78 12.56 13.82 -10.52
CA ALA A 78 13.82 14.53 -10.28
C ALA A 78 13.66 15.92 -9.62
N PHE A 79 12.43 16.39 -9.47
CA PHE A 79 12.06 17.68 -8.88
C PHE A 79 11.20 17.55 -7.62
N SER A 80 10.92 16.34 -7.15
CA SER A 80 10.11 16.13 -5.96
C SER A 80 10.92 16.41 -4.72
N HIS A 81 10.41 17.29 -3.86
CA HIS A 81 11.08 17.63 -2.61
C HIS A 81 10.95 16.45 -1.64
N PRO A 82 12.01 16.03 -0.92
CA PRO A 82 11.93 14.89 0.01
C PRO A 82 10.84 15.03 1.08
N SER A 83 10.43 16.25 1.39
CA SER A 83 9.37 16.56 2.36
C SER A 83 7.93 16.35 1.84
N THR A 84 7.75 16.12 0.53
CA THR A 84 6.43 15.89 -0.07
C THR A 84 6.16 14.42 -0.38
N HIS A 85 7.13 13.54 -0.11
CA HIS A 85 7.01 12.11 -0.38
C HIS A 85 6.64 11.31 0.85
N ILE A 86 5.61 10.48 0.69
CA ILE A 86 5.25 9.47 1.68
C ILE A 86 6.15 8.25 1.44
N ASP A 87 7.00 7.92 2.40
CA ASP A 87 7.62 6.60 2.45
C ASP A 87 6.54 5.59 2.88
N VAL A 88 5.97 4.88 1.90
CA VAL A 88 4.91 3.89 2.15
C VAL A 88 5.40 2.78 3.09
N GLY A 89 6.68 2.44 3.05
CA GLY A 89 7.26 1.47 3.96
C GLY A 89 7.27 1.94 5.41
N ASP A 90 7.71 3.17 5.65
CA ASP A 90 7.70 3.78 6.97
C ASP A 90 6.25 3.99 7.47
N LEU A 91 5.35 4.39 6.57
CA LEU A 91 3.92 4.50 6.87
C LEU A 91 3.33 3.17 7.32
N LEU A 92 3.56 2.07 6.60
CA LEU A 92 3.08 0.73 6.95
C LEU A 92 3.53 0.27 8.33
N MET A 93 4.75 0.62 8.72
CA MET A 93 5.30 0.28 10.04
C MET A 93 4.67 1.06 11.21
N ARG A 94 4.08 2.23 10.93
CA ARG A 94 3.58 3.16 11.95
C ARG A 94 2.06 3.23 12.04
N VAL A 95 1.37 3.06 10.92
CA VAL A 95 -0.06 3.37 10.82
C VAL A 95 -0.96 2.35 11.51
N GLY A 96 -0.55 1.08 11.63
CA GLY A 96 -1.35 0.01 12.24
C GLY A 96 -2.70 -0.22 11.55
N ARG A 97 -2.83 0.20 10.30
CA ARG A 97 -4.00 0.05 9.42
C ARG A 97 -3.56 -0.50 8.08
N PRO A 98 -4.43 -1.19 7.34
CA PRO A 98 -4.12 -1.56 5.97
C PRO A 98 -3.92 -0.31 5.10
N VAL A 99 -2.97 -0.40 4.18
CA VAL A 99 -2.68 0.66 3.22
C VAL A 99 -2.98 0.14 1.82
N LEU A 100 -3.89 0.81 1.13
CA LEU A 100 -4.18 0.57 -0.29
C LEU A 100 -3.37 1.55 -1.12
N VAL A 101 -2.43 1.02 -1.89
CA VAL A 101 -1.59 1.81 -2.78
C VAL A 101 -2.18 1.78 -4.19
N ALA A 102 -2.53 2.94 -4.71
CA ALA A 102 -3.04 3.11 -6.05
C ALA A 102 -1.88 3.25 -7.06
N PRO A 103 -1.94 2.59 -8.23
CA PRO A 103 -0.97 2.86 -9.28
C PRO A 103 -1.18 4.27 -9.86
N PRO A 104 -0.11 4.98 -10.27
CA PRO A 104 -0.21 6.38 -10.73
C PRO A 104 -1.13 6.58 -11.94
N SER A 105 -1.38 5.53 -12.71
CA SER A 105 -2.27 5.57 -13.88
C SER A 105 -3.74 5.31 -13.54
N ALA A 106 -4.07 4.98 -12.29
CA ALA A 106 -5.41 4.61 -11.89
C ALA A 106 -6.34 5.84 -11.88
N LYS A 107 -7.43 5.73 -12.62
CA LYS A 107 -8.53 6.71 -12.58
C LYS A 107 -9.74 6.17 -11.81
N HIS A 108 -9.88 4.86 -11.78
CA HIS A 108 -10.98 4.16 -11.13
C HIS A 108 -10.47 2.86 -10.52
N PHE A 109 -11.08 2.42 -9.44
CA PHE A 109 -10.85 1.11 -8.86
C PHE A 109 -12.06 0.22 -9.17
N ASN A 110 -11.94 -0.58 -10.24
CA ASN A 110 -12.92 -1.63 -10.55
C ASN A 110 -12.35 -2.94 -10.05
N LEU A 111 -12.98 -3.52 -9.04
CA LEU A 111 -12.51 -4.76 -8.42
C LEU A 111 -13.34 -5.93 -8.93
N GLU A 112 -12.82 -6.65 -9.90
CA GLU A 112 -13.38 -7.93 -10.36
C GLU A 112 -12.54 -9.11 -9.87
N ARG A 113 -11.21 -8.98 -9.87
CA ARG A 113 -10.28 -10.06 -9.57
C ARG A 113 -9.23 -9.66 -8.56
N ALA A 114 -9.08 -10.47 -7.52
CA ALA A 114 -8.05 -10.24 -6.50
C ALA A 114 -7.08 -11.42 -6.43
N VAL A 115 -5.81 -11.12 -6.24
CA VAL A 115 -4.76 -12.08 -5.91
C VAL A 115 -4.24 -11.81 -4.51
N VAL A 116 -4.26 -12.84 -3.67
CA VAL A 116 -3.69 -12.79 -2.32
C VAL A 116 -2.35 -13.50 -2.32
N GLY A 117 -1.26 -12.79 -2.07
CA GLY A 117 0.07 -13.36 -1.85
C GLY A 117 0.16 -13.92 -0.43
N TRP A 118 0.18 -15.24 -0.31
CA TRP A 118 0.19 -15.94 0.96
C TRP A 118 1.58 -16.42 1.37
N LYS A 119 1.95 -16.11 2.60
CA LYS A 119 3.06 -16.72 3.36
C LYS A 119 2.56 -17.13 4.75
N GLU A 120 3.24 -18.09 5.39
CA GLU A 120 2.94 -18.51 6.76
C GLU A 120 3.47 -17.48 7.78
N THR A 121 3.02 -16.25 7.68
CA THR A 121 3.44 -15.13 8.55
C THR A 121 2.24 -14.40 9.16
N PRO A 122 2.40 -13.75 10.32
CA PRO A 122 1.33 -12.93 10.91
C PRO A 122 0.82 -11.82 9.98
N GLU A 123 1.73 -11.20 9.24
CA GLU A 123 1.42 -10.09 8.33
C GLU A 123 0.53 -10.56 7.17
N ALA A 124 0.80 -11.76 6.62
CA ALA A 124 -0.06 -12.32 5.57
C ALA A 124 -1.47 -12.63 6.10
N ARG A 125 -1.58 -13.18 7.31
CA ARG A 125 -2.87 -13.45 7.97
C ARG A 125 -3.64 -12.15 8.21
N ARG A 126 -2.95 -11.10 8.67
CA ARG A 126 -3.53 -9.78 8.88
C ARG A 126 -4.01 -9.18 7.57
N ALA A 127 -3.17 -9.17 6.54
CA ALA A 127 -3.51 -8.63 5.23
C ALA A 127 -4.77 -9.27 4.63
N VAL A 128 -4.90 -10.59 4.74
CA VAL A 128 -6.10 -11.29 4.27
C VAL A 128 -7.33 -10.90 5.08
N PHE A 129 -7.20 -10.76 6.40
CA PHE A 129 -8.30 -10.34 7.26
C PHE A 129 -8.74 -8.90 6.94
N ASP A 130 -7.80 -7.98 6.82
CA ASP A 130 -8.06 -6.58 6.51
C ASP A 130 -8.64 -6.40 5.09
N ALA A 131 -8.28 -7.30 4.17
CA ALA A 131 -8.78 -7.29 2.80
C ALA A 131 -10.20 -7.90 2.65
N LEU A 132 -10.79 -8.53 3.67
CA LEU A 132 -12.09 -9.21 3.55
C LEU A 132 -13.19 -8.37 2.90
N PRO A 133 -13.35 -7.07 3.16
CA PRO A 133 -14.35 -6.25 2.47
C PRO A 133 -14.16 -6.23 0.96
N PHE A 134 -12.91 -6.12 0.50
CA PHE A 134 -12.56 -6.14 -0.91
C PHE A 134 -12.72 -7.54 -1.52
N LEU A 135 -12.24 -8.57 -0.82
CA LEU A 135 -12.33 -9.95 -1.31
C LEU A 135 -13.77 -10.44 -1.45
N LYS A 136 -14.69 -9.96 -0.60
CA LYS A 136 -16.12 -10.23 -0.73
C LYS A 136 -16.77 -9.54 -1.92
N ALA A 137 -16.25 -8.39 -2.32
CA ALA A 137 -16.74 -7.63 -3.46
C ALA A 137 -16.19 -8.14 -4.79
N ALA A 138 -15.04 -8.83 -4.77
CA ALA A 138 -14.42 -9.39 -5.97
C ALA A 138 -15.21 -10.57 -6.54
N ALA A 139 -15.33 -10.63 -7.88
CA ALA A 139 -15.96 -11.75 -8.56
C ALA A 139 -15.09 -13.03 -8.52
N SER A 140 -13.76 -12.88 -8.41
CA SER A 140 -12.81 -13.98 -8.36
C SER A 140 -11.64 -13.64 -7.43
N VAL A 141 -11.24 -14.63 -6.59
CA VAL A 141 -10.11 -14.49 -5.67
C VAL A 141 -9.19 -15.70 -5.84
N ALA A 142 -7.89 -15.46 -6.06
CA ALA A 142 -6.87 -16.50 -6.03
C ALA A 142 -5.94 -16.27 -4.83
N VAL A 143 -5.70 -17.32 -4.03
CA VAL A 143 -4.71 -17.31 -2.96
C VAL A 143 -3.45 -18.01 -3.45
N VAL A 144 -2.34 -17.30 -3.50
CA VAL A 144 -1.11 -17.72 -4.17
C VAL A 144 0.01 -17.92 -3.16
N ALA A 145 0.56 -19.13 -3.07
CA ALA A 145 1.80 -19.41 -2.36
C ALA A 145 2.94 -19.64 -3.35
N ILE A 146 4.07 -19.01 -3.10
CA ILE A 146 5.32 -19.16 -3.84
C ILE A 146 6.31 -19.82 -2.91
N VAL A 147 6.68 -21.09 -3.20
CA VAL A 147 7.48 -21.93 -2.30
C VAL A 147 8.56 -22.70 -3.06
N GLY A 148 9.51 -23.27 -2.34
CA GLY A 148 10.50 -24.17 -2.93
C GLY A 148 9.86 -25.40 -3.57
N GLN A 149 10.52 -25.99 -4.58
CA GLN A 149 10.01 -27.13 -5.33
C GLN A 149 9.60 -28.31 -4.43
N ALA A 150 10.34 -28.54 -3.35
CA ALA A 150 10.08 -29.62 -2.40
C ALA A 150 8.85 -29.38 -1.48
N GLU A 151 8.34 -28.15 -1.43
CA GLU A 151 7.27 -27.75 -0.52
C GLU A 151 5.90 -27.61 -1.20
N LEU A 152 5.81 -27.84 -2.51
CA LEU A 152 4.61 -27.58 -3.30
C LEU A 152 3.37 -28.33 -2.76
N GLU A 153 3.48 -29.62 -2.46
CA GLU A 153 2.35 -30.41 -1.94
C GLU A 153 1.91 -29.93 -0.55
N ALA A 154 2.88 -29.72 0.34
CA ALA A 154 2.59 -29.24 1.69
C ALA A 154 1.97 -27.83 1.68
N ALA A 155 2.43 -26.97 0.77
CA ALA A 155 1.87 -25.65 0.59
C ALA A 155 0.44 -25.70 0.04
N ARG A 156 0.14 -26.62 -0.87
CA ARG A 156 -1.21 -26.81 -1.40
C ARG A 156 -2.20 -27.16 -0.30
N PHE A 157 -1.85 -28.13 0.54
CA PHE A 157 -2.69 -28.53 1.67
C PHE A 157 -2.98 -27.35 2.62
N ARG A 158 -1.94 -26.56 2.97
CA ARG A 158 -2.11 -25.37 3.81
C ARG A 158 -2.97 -24.28 3.15
N LEU A 159 -2.85 -24.11 1.82
CA LEU A 159 -3.66 -23.12 1.09
C LEU A 159 -5.14 -23.54 1.01
N GLU A 160 -5.45 -24.82 0.98
CA GLU A 160 -6.82 -25.34 1.04
C GLU A 160 -7.49 -24.94 2.35
N ASP A 161 -6.77 -24.97 3.48
CA ASP A 161 -7.27 -24.47 4.77
C ASP A 161 -7.56 -22.97 4.74
N VAL A 162 -6.70 -22.18 4.09
CA VAL A 162 -6.90 -20.71 3.92
C VAL A 162 -8.11 -20.45 3.04
N ALA A 163 -8.24 -21.17 1.92
CA ALA A 163 -9.41 -21.05 1.04
C ALA A 163 -10.70 -21.46 1.76
N ALA A 164 -10.68 -22.52 2.55
CA ALA A 164 -11.82 -22.93 3.37
C ALA A 164 -12.17 -21.88 4.44
N TRP A 165 -11.17 -21.24 5.05
CA TRP A 165 -11.39 -20.13 5.97
C TRP A 165 -12.06 -18.95 5.25
N LEU A 166 -11.57 -18.54 4.08
CA LEU A 166 -12.16 -17.51 3.24
C LEU A 166 -13.61 -17.86 2.85
N GLY A 167 -13.87 -19.14 2.53
CA GLY A 167 -15.22 -19.63 2.26
C GLY A 167 -16.20 -19.40 3.41
N ARG A 168 -15.75 -19.58 4.67
CA ARG A 168 -16.57 -19.26 5.86
C ARG A 168 -16.86 -17.77 6.00
N HIS A 169 -16.05 -16.91 5.41
CA HIS A 169 -16.28 -15.47 5.34
C HIS A 169 -17.08 -15.02 4.10
N GLY A 170 -17.53 -15.97 3.27
CA GLY A 170 -18.31 -15.68 2.07
C GLY A 170 -17.45 -15.34 0.84
N VAL A 171 -16.16 -15.69 0.85
CA VAL A 171 -15.24 -15.49 -0.26
C VAL A 171 -14.90 -16.82 -0.90
N ALA A 172 -15.30 -17.05 -2.15
CA ALA A 172 -14.88 -18.20 -2.92
C ALA A 172 -13.45 -17.96 -3.44
N ALA A 173 -12.47 -18.64 -2.86
CA ALA A 173 -11.06 -18.45 -3.20
C ALA A 173 -10.45 -19.73 -3.79
N GLU A 174 -9.68 -19.56 -4.86
CA GLU A 174 -8.94 -20.65 -5.51
C GLU A 174 -7.50 -20.72 -4.98
N PRO A 175 -7.06 -21.85 -4.39
CA PRO A 175 -5.68 -22.03 -3.96
C PRO A 175 -4.75 -22.30 -5.16
N LEU A 176 -3.68 -21.52 -5.28
CA LEU A 176 -2.71 -21.61 -6.34
C LEU A 176 -1.28 -21.70 -5.76
N VAL A 177 -0.57 -22.77 -6.05
CA VAL A 177 0.82 -22.96 -5.60
C VAL A 177 1.76 -22.92 -6.79
N THR A 178 2.84 -22.16 -6.68
CA THR A 178 3.85 -22.07 -7.73
C THR A 178 5.26 -22.14 -7.13
N ALA A 179 6.20 -22.68 -7.90
CA ALA A 179 7.58 -22.78 -7.47
C ALA A 179 8.28 -21.43 -7.49
N SER A 180 9.03 -21.14 -6.42
CA SER A 180 9.96 -20.01 -6.38
C SER A 180 11.09 -20.22 -7.39
N ARG A 181 11.48 -19.11 -8.05
CA ARG A 181 12.63 -19.07 -8.97
C ARG A 181 13.64 -18.01 -8.53
N GLY A 182 13.62 -17.66 -7.24
CA GLY A 182 14.55 -16.71 -6.63
C GLY A 182 13.97 -15.30 -6.42
N ASP A 183 13.10 -14.83 -7.29
CA ASP A 183 12.40 -13.55 -7.14
C ASP A 183 10.89 -13.77 -6.97
N ASP A 184 10.46 -13.92 -5.72
CA ASP A 184 9.06 -14.18 -5.36
C ASP A 184 8.16 -12.99 -5.67
N ALA A 185 8.69 -11.75 -5.64
CA ALA A 185 7.93 -10.54 -5.93
C ALA A 185 7.54 -10.46 -7.40
N SER A 186 8.53 -10.63 -8.28
CA SER A 186 8.29 -10.70 -9.73
C SER A 186 7.37 -11.87 -10.08
N ARG A 187 7.49 -13.00 -9.36
CA ARG A 187 6.60 -14.14 -9.60
C ARG A 187 5.17 -13.85 -9.18
N LEU A 188 4.94 -13.20 -8.03
CA LEU A 188 3.61 -12.79 -7.58
C LEU A 188 2.98 -11.81 -8.57
N THR A 189 3.73 -10.81 -9.02
CA THR A 189 3.29 -9.85 -10.04
C THR A 189 2.93 -10.55 -11.36
N ALA A 190 3.74 -11.53 -11.79
CA ALA A 190 3.46 -12.31 -13.00
C ALA A 190 2.17 -13.11 -12.85
N VAL A 191 1.97 -13.80 -11.72
CA VAL A 191 0.73 -14.53 -11.43
C VAL A 191 -0.47 -13.58 -11.40
N ALA A 192 -0.35 -12.42 -10.75
CA ALA A 192 -1.41 -11.42 -10.75
C ALA A 192 -1.78 -10.95 -12.17
N ARG A 193 -0.79 -10.84 -13.04
CA ARG A 193 -1.01 -10.51 -14.46
C ARG A 193 -1.68 -11.66 -15.21
N GLU A 194 -1.21 -12.88 -15.01
CA GLU A 194 -1.81 -14.10 -15.61
C GLU A 194 -3.27 -14.27 -15.21
N GLN A 195 -3.62 -13.92 -13.96
CA GLN A 195 -4.99 -13.97 -13.42
C GLN A 195 -5.83 -12.75 -13.81
N GLY A 196 -5.24 -11.72 -14.44
CA GLY A 196 -5.91 -10.46 -14.74
C GLY A 196 -6.38 -9.73 -13.48
N ALA A 197 -5.62 -9.82 -12.40
CA ALA A 197 -6.01 -9.24 -11.11
C ALA A 197 -6.01 -7.71 -11.14
N ASP A 198 -7.00 -7.11 -10.51
CA ASP A 198 -7.12 -5.66 -10.28
C ASP A 198 -6.48 -5.26 -8.94
N LEU A 199 -6.49 -6.20 -7.99
CA LEU A 199 -5.97 -6.02 -6.64
C LEU A 199 -4.97 -7.13 -6.29
N ILE A 200 -3.82 -6.72 -5.74
CA ILE A 200 -2.90 -7.62 -5.04
C ILE A 200 -3.02 -7.35 -3.54
N VAL A 201 -3.18 -8.40 -2.74
CA VAL A 201 -3.18 -8.34 -1.27
C VAL A 201 -1.93 -9.06 -0.78
N ALA A 202 -1.14 -8.42 0.06
CA ALA A 202 0.06 -9.03 0.63
C ALA A 202 0.37 -8.50 2.04
N GLY A 203 0.97 -9.38 2.88
CA GLY A 203 1.61 -8.95 4.10
C GLY A 203 2.90 -8.20 3.82
N ALA A 204 3.16 -7.15 4.56
CA ALA A 204 4.37 -6.36 4.47
C ALA A 204 5.35 -6.68 5.61
N PHE A 205 6.65 -6.73 5.33
CA PHE A 205 7.74 -6.81 6.32
C PHE A 205 7.71 -7.99 7.31
N GLY A 206 7.62 -9.23 6.83
CA GLY A 206 7.70 -10.43 7.69
C GLY A 206 9.02 -10.56 8.48
N HIS A 207 8.99 -11.32 9.56
CA HIS A 207 9.92 -11.42 10.71
C HIS A 207 11.44 -11.45 10.48
N SER A 208 11.96 -11.59 9.29
CA SER A 208 13.41 -11.79 9.11
C SER A 208 14.25 -10.52 8.96
N ARG A 209 13.66 -9.30 9.00
CA ARG A 209 14.39 -8.08 8.63
C ARG A 209 14.21 -6.85 9.54
N LEU A 210 13.86 -7.05 10.79
CA LEU A 210 13.80 -5.99 11.82
C LEU A 210 15.15 -5.33 12.13
N ARG A 211 16.27 -5.83 11.58
CA ARG A 211 17.64 -5.34 11.92
C ARG A 211 18.34 -4.55 10.82
N GLU A 212 17.82 -4.58 9.61
CA GLU A 212 18.42 -3.79 8.54
C GLU A 212 17.30 -3.05 7.80
N TRP A 213 17.42 -1.77 7.70
CA TRP A 213 16.60 -0.80 6.96
C TRP A 213 16.47 -1.13 5.45
N VAL A 214 16.28 -2.39 5.12
CA VAL A 214 16.12 -2.86 3.76
C VAL A 214 14.69 -3.35 3.60
N PHE A 215 13.90 -2.60 2.85
CA PHE A 215 12.59 -2.99 2.34
C PHE A 215 12.64 -4.45 1.90
N GLY A 216 11.75 -5.30 2.42
CA GLY A 216 11.65 -6.69 1.94
C GLY A 216 11.47 -6.64 0.41
N GLY A 217 12.29 -7.39 -0.34
CA GLY A 217 12.32 -7.32 -1.79
C GLY A 217 10.93 -7.39 -2.42
N VAL A 218 10.03 -8.23 -1.86
CA VAL A 218 8.64 -8.37 -2.33
C VAL A 218 7.83 -7.09 -2.13
N THR A 219 7.85 -6.48 -0.94
CA THR A 219 7.07 -5.26 -0.67
C THR A 219 7.54 -4.11 -1.53
N ARG A 220 8.86 -3.91 -1.64
CA ARG A 220 9.44 -2.86 -2.48
C ARG A 220 9.10 -3.05 -3.95
N ASP A 221 9.24 -4.27 -4.46
CA ASP A 221 8.97 -4.55 -5.87
C ASP A 221 7.48 -4.46 -6.20
N LEU A 222 6.60 -4.86 -5.29
CA LEU A 222 5.16 -4.64 -5.44
C LEU A 222 4.83 -3.14 -5.49
N LEU A 223 5.46 -2.33 -4.64
CA LEU A 223 5.26 -0.89 -4.65
C LEU A 223 5.84 -0.23 -5.90
N LEU A 224 7.08 -0.56 -6.29
CA LEU A 224 7.79 0.09 -7.41
C LEU A 224 7.30 -0.32 -8.80
N ARG A 225 6.80 -1.55 -8.94
CA ARG A 225 6.54 -2.17 -10.26
C ARG A 225 5.08 -2.51 -10.49
N SER A 226 4.21 -2.36 -9.48
CA SER A 226 2.81 -2.69 -9.67
C SER A 226 2.12 -1.65 -10.55
N ASP A 227 1.45 -2.15 -11.57
CA ASP A 227 0.49 -1.43 -12.41
C ASP A 227 -0.95 -1.63 -11.89
N ARG A 228 -1.11 -2.14 -10.65
CA ARG A 228 -2.34 -2.54 -10.01
C ARG A 228 -2.44 -2.00 -8.60
N PHE A 229 -3.65 -1.90 -8.12
CA PHE A 229 -3.89 -1.62 -6.71
C PHE A 229 -3.25 -2.70 -5.83
N THR A 230 -2.60 -2.27 -4.76
CA THR A 230 -1.93 -3.18 -3.83
C THR A 230 -2.34 -2.85 -2.41
N LEU A 231 -2.97 -3.80 -1.71
CA LEU A 231 -3.32 -3.67 -0.30
C LEU A 231 -2.26 -4.39 0.54
N LEU A 232 -1.69 -3.64 1.45
CA LEU A 232 -0.62 -4.09 2.34
C LEU A 232 -1.02 -3.93 3.80
N SER A 233 -0.66 -4.91 4.63
CA SER A 233 -0.81 -4.84 6.09
C SER A 233 0.45 -5.37 6.79
N HIS A 234 0.76 -4.78 7.94
CA HIS A 234 1.90 -5.16 8.78
C HIS A 234 1.44 -5.58 10.18
#